data_b727d682832ece70958767ff4a0dab02
#
_entry.id   b727d682832ece70958767ff4a0dab02
#
_cell.length_a   1.000
_cell.length_b   1.000
_cell.length_c   1.000
_cell.angle_alpha   90.00
_cell.angle_beta   90.00
_cell.angle_gamma   90.00
#
_symmetry.space_group_name_H-M   'P 1'
#
loop_
_entity.id
_entity.type
_entity.pdbx_description
1 polymer ?
#
loop_
_entity_poly.entity_id
_entity_poly.type
_entity_poly.pdbx_seq_one_letter_code
_entity_poly.pdbx_strand_id
1 'polypeptide(L)'
;MRILGIDPGLQRTGYGLIDVTASGRATIVEAGVIRADARKPLENRVQEIYDGLSSVLSEFRPDIAVVEELFSTYGHPKTAILMGHARGVIFLAAAQAEVPVTSYA
;
A
#
# COMPACT_ATOMS: atom_id res chain seq x y z
N MET A 1 5.59 -18.34 0.82
CA MET A 1 4.56 -17.32 1.03
C MET A 1 5.09 -15.96 0.60
N ARG A 2 4.37 -15.27 -0.24
CA ARG A 2 4.77 -13.92 -0.68
C ARG A 2 3.97 -12.87 0.06
N ILE A 3 4.67 -11.92 0.68
CA ILE A 3 4.08 -10.88 1.51
C ILE A 3 4.38 -9.51 0.90
N LEU A 4 3.34 -8.70 0.72
CA LEU A 4 3.46 -7.32 0.28
C LEU A 4 3.27 -6.40 1.49
N GLY A 5 4.33 -5.69 1.88
CA GLY A 5 4.26 -4.65 2.90
C GLY A 5 3.99 -3.29 2.25
N ILE A 6 3.10 -2.50 2.81
CA ILE A 6 2.70 -1.20 2.27
C ILE A 6 2.76 -0.15 3.37
N ASP A 7 3.46 0.94 3.06
CA ASP A 7 3.53 2.14 3.88
C ASP A 7 2.77 3.25 3.15
N PRO A 8 1.51 3.53 3.53
CA PRO A 8 0.66 4.46 2.80
C PRO A 8 1.16 5.91 2.91
N GLY A 9 1.02 6.64 1.81
CA GLY A 9 1.30 8.07 1.78
C GLY A 9 0.53 8.73 0.65
N LEU A 10 0.30 10.04 0.78
CA LEU A 10 -0.42 10.82 -0.22
C LEU A 10 0.41 11.18 -1.44
N GLN A 11 1.71 11.27 -1.27
CA GLN A 11 2.65 11.60 -2.33
C GLN A 11 3.53 10.42 -2.67
N ARG A 12 3.82 9.59 -1.68
CA ARG A 12 4.67 8.41 -1.81
C ARG A 12 4.07 7.28 -1.00
N THR A 13 3.72 6.21 -1.67
CA THR A 13 3.33 4.96 -1.03
C THR A 13 4.47 3.98 -1.22
N GLY A 14 5.16 3.66 -0.14
CA GLY A 14 6.26 2.70 -0.17
C GLY A 14 5.73 1.27 -0.15
N TYR A 15 6.40 0.37 -0.86
CA TYR A 15 6.05 -1.05 -0.81
C TYR A 15 7.29 -1.93 -0.89
N GLY A 16 7.17 -3.11 -0.33
CA GLY A 16 8.18 -4.14 -0.42
C GLY A 16 7.54 -5.51 -0.50
N LEU A 17 8.12 -6.36 -1.34
CA LEU A 17 7.69 -7.76 -1.49
C LEU A 17 8.79 -8.68 -1.00
N ILE A 18 8.41 -9.60 -0.13
CA ILE A 18 9.32 -10.65 0.34
C ILE A 18 8.70 -12.02 0.12
N ASP A 19 9.55 -12.98 -0.19
CA ASP A 19 9.19 -14.39 -0.17
C ASP A 19 9.73 -15.01 1.10
N VAL A 20 8.87 -15.72 1.83
CA VAL A 20 9.22 -16.41 3.07
C VAL A 20 9.05 -17.91 2.86
N THR A 21 10.12 -18.66 3.08
CA THR A 21 10.10 -20.13 2.98
C THR A 21 9.47 -20.75 4.22
N ALA A 22 9.14 -22.05 4.13
CA ALA A 22 8.62 -22.81 5.27
C ALA A 22 9.58 -22.82 6.46
N SER A 23 10.89 -22.70 6.22
CA SER A 23 11.90 -22.62 7.27
C SER A 23 12.09 -21.22 7.86
N GLY A 24 11.30 -20.22 7.37
CA GLY A 24 11.37 -18.85 7.85
C GLY A 24 12.40 -17.96 7.18
N ARG A 25 13.06 -18.44 6.11
CA ARG A 25 14.01 -17.61 5.36
C ARG A 25 13.27 -16.60 4.49
N ALA A 26 13.61 -15.33 4.59
CA ALA A 26 13.02 -14.25 3.82
C ALA A 26 13.98 -13.75 2.74
N THR A 27 13.44 -13.52 1.54
CA THR A 27 14.17 -12.96 0.39
C THR A 27 13.39 -11.79 -0.17
N ILE A 28 14.09 -10.67 -0.40
CA ILE A 28 13.47 -9.50 -1.03
C ILE A 28 13.27 -9.78 -2.50
N VAL A 29 12.02 -9.66 -2.98
CA VAL A 29 11.65 -9.84 -4.39
C VAL A 29 11.67 -8.50 -5.12
N GLU A 30 11.10 -7.46 -4.50
CA GLU A 30 10.95 -6.14 -5.09
C GLU A 30 10.75 -5.12 -3.99
N ALA A 31 11.14 -3.88 -4.24
CA ALA A 31 10.83 -2.75 -3.39
C ALA A 31 10.69 -1.52 -4.27
N GLY A 32 9.79 -0.63 -3.91
CA GLY A 32 9.56 0.56 -4.72
C GLY A 32 8.69 1.58 -4.04
N VAL A 33 8.39 2.62 -4.80
CA VAL A 33 7.56 3.74 -4.36
C VAL A 33 6.54 4.03 -5.47
N ILE A 34 5.28 4.10 -5.07
CA ILE A 34 4.21 4.58 -5.93
C ILE A 34 4.06 6.08 -5.65
N ARG A 35 4.22 6.90 -6.67
CA ARG A 35 4.17 8.35 -6.53
C ARG A 35 2.83 8.88 -7.02
N ALA A 36 2.30 9.86 -6.29
CA ALA A 36 1.12 10.62 -6.70
C ALA A 36 1.48 12.10 -6.70
N ASP A 37 1.09 12.80 -7.78
CA ASP A 37 1.42 14.22 -7.94
C ASP A 37 0.55 15.06 -7.01
N ALA A 38 1.18 15.70 -6.01
CA ALA A 38 0.50 16.53 -5.01
C ALA A 38 -0.19 17.76 -5.62
N ARG A 39 0.15 18.14 -6.86
CA ARG A 39 -0.44 19.29 -7.55
C ARG A 39 -1.74 18.94 -8.24
N LYS A 40 -2.05 17.66 -8.42
CA LYS A 40 -3.27 17.20 -9.07
C LYS A 40 -4.46 17.21 -8.10
N PRO A 41 -5.70 17.24 -8.62
CA PRO A 41 -6.88 17.05 -7.78
C PRO A 41 -6.86 15.73 -7.04
N LEU A 42 -7.57 15.67 -5.91
CA LEU A 42 -7.59 14.49 -5.06
C LEU A 42 -7.99 13.22 -5.81
N GLU A 43 -9.01 13.30 -6.67
CA GLU A 43 -9.46 12.13 -7.45
C GLU A 43 -8.36 11.55 -8.34
N ASN A 44 -7.50 12.40 -8.89
CA ASN A 44 -6.38 11.95 -9.72
C ASN A 44 -5.26 11.36 -8.87
N ARG A 45 -5.02 11.93 -7.69
CA ARG A 45 -4.00 11.44 -6.76
C ARG A 45 -4.33 10.05 -6.26
N VAL A 46 -5.57 9.83 -5.82
CA VAL A 46 -5.98 8.50 -5.34
C VAL A 46 -6.00 7.49 -6.49
N GLN A 47 -6.32 7.92 -7.72
CA GLN A 47 -6.26 7.07 -8.89
C GLN A 47 -4.81 6.63 -9.19
N GLU A 48 -3.84 7.53 -9.07
CA GLU A 48 -2.43 7.19 -9.27
C GLU A 48 -1.97 6.13 -8.25
N ILE A 49 -2.38 6.28 -6.99
CA ILE A 49 -2.08 5.29 -5.95
C ILE A 49 -2.73 3.95 -6.29
N TYR A 50 -4.01 3.98 -6.64
CA TYR A 50 -4.78 2.78 -6.99
C TYR A 50 -4.15 2.05 -8.18
N ASP A 51 -3.86 2.77 -9.26
CA ASP A 51 -3.30 2.18 -10.48
C ASP A 51 -1.91 1.58 -10.22
N GLY A 52 -1.06 2.30 -9.49
CA GLY A 52 0.28 1.84 -9.15
C GLY A 52 0.24 0.57 -8.31
N LEU A 53 -0.61 0.54 -7.28
CA LEU A 53 -0.71 -0.62 -6.42
C LEU A 53 -1.36 -1.80 -7.15
N SER A 54 -2.37 -1.55 -7.98
CA SER A 54 -3.00 -2.59 -8.79
C SER A 54 -1.99 -3.26 -9.72
N SER A 55 -1.07 -2.50 -10.28
CA SER A 55 0.00 -3.04 -11.13
C SER A 55 0.94 -3.95 -10.32
N VAL A 56 1.32 -3.55 -9.12
CA VAL A 56 2.17 -4.36 -8.24
C VAL A 56 1.46 -5.66 -7.86
N LEU A 57 0.19 -5.59 -7.49
CA LEU A 57 -0.61 -6.75 -7.11
C LEU A 57 -0.76 -7.72 -8.29
N SER A 58 -0.99 -7.20 -9.49
CA SER A 58 -1.16 -8.01 -10.69
C SER A 58 0.15 -8.68 -11.12
N GLU A 59 1.26 -7.97 -11.03
CA GLU A 59 2.56 -8.47 -11.45
C GLU A 59 3.12 -9.53 -10.49
N PHE A 60 3.07 -9.25 -9.20
CA PHE A 60 3.75 -10.07 -8.20
C PHE A 60 2.85 -11.07 -7.48
N ARG A 61 1.55 -10.89 -7.51
CA ARG A 61 0.54 -11.81 -6.93
C ARG A 61 0.87 -12.25 -5.50
N PRO A 62 0.94 -11.31 -4.55
CA PRO A 62 1.24 -11.68 -3.16
C PRO A 62 0.12 -12.52 -2.55
N ASP A 63 0.47 -13.33 -1.56
CA ASP A 63 -0.50 -14.13 -0.81
C ASP A 63 -1.24 -13.29 0.24
N ILE A 64 -0.58 -12.25 0.74
CA ILE A 64 -1.13 -11.35 1.75
C ILE A 64 -0.49 -9.97 1.61
N ALA A 65 -1.26 -8.94 1.90
CA ALA A 65 -0.77 -7.57 2.04
C ALA A 65 -0.82 -7.14 3.50
N VAL A 66 0.23 -6.49 3.96
CA VAL A 66 0.36 -5.97 5.32
C VAL A 66 0.47 -4.46 5.22
N VAL A 67 -0.47 -3.73 5.81
CA VAL A 67 -0.55 -2.29 5.71
C VAL A 67 -0.33 -1.67 7.09
N GLU A 68 0.57 -0.68 7.17
CA GLU A 68 0.79 0.05 8.39
C GLU A 68 -0.48 0.78 8.83
N GLU A 69 -0.81 0.69 10.12
CA GLU A 69 -2.00 1.36 10.66
C GLU A 69 -1.83 2.87 10.68
N LEU A 70 -2.96 3.55 10.48
CA LEU A 70 -3.04 4.99 10.60
C LEU A 70 -3.23 5.36 12.08
N PHE A 71 -2.28 6.13 12.63
CA PHE A 71 -2.41 6.64 13.99
C PHE A 71 -2.81 8.11 14.01
N SER A 72 -3.53 8.49 15.05
CA SER A 72 -3.99 9.87 15.27
C SER A 72 -2.86 10.82 15.72
N THR A 73 -1.62 10.43 15.52
CA THR A 73 -0.45 11.25 15.85
C THR A 73 -0.15 12.32 14.82
N TYR A 74 -0.92 12.38 13.74
CA TYR A 74 -0.79 13.47 12.79
C TYR A 74 -1.19 14.78 13.46
N GLY A 75 -0.30 15.77 13.45
CA GLY A 75 -0.53 17.05 14.12
C GLY A 75 -1.63 17.90 13.47
N HIS A 76 -2.18 17.46 12.33
CA HIS A 76 -3.18 18.20 11.58
C HIS A 76 -4.32 17.28 11.13
N PRO A 77 -5.59 17.59 11.47
CA PRO A 77 -6.73 16.74 11.09
C PRO A 77 -6.85 16.51 9.59
N LYS A 78 -6.53 17.52 8.79
CA LYS A 78 -6.58 17.43 7.33
C LYS A 78 -5.66 16.34 6.81
N THR A 79 -4.46 16.21 7.37
CA THR A 79 -3.50 15.17 6.98
C THR A 79 -4.07 13.79 7.27
N ALA A 80 -4.68 13.60 8.43
CA ALA A 80 -5.28 12.32 8.80
C ALA A 80 -6.41 11.93 7.83
N ILE A 81 -7.25 12.90 7.44
CA ILE A 81 -8.35 12.66 6.49
C ILE A 81 -7.78 12.26 5.13
N LEU A 82 -6.78 12.99 4.64
CA LEU A 82 -6.16 12.69 3.35
C LEU A 82 -5.47 11.32 3.36
N MET A 83 -4.81 10.96 4.46
CA MET A 83 -4.21 9.63 4.62
C MET A 83 -5.27 8.53 4.61
N GLY A 84 -6.45 8.80 5.16
CA GLY A 84 -7.58 7.88 5.10
C GLY A 84 -8.02 7.61 3.67
N HIS A 85 -8.02 8.62 2.79
CA HIS A 85 -8.32 8.42 1.37
C HIS A 85 -7.29 7.49 0.71
N ALA A 86 -6.00 7.70 0.97
CA ALA A 86 -4.96 6.84 0.42
C ALA A 86 -5.12 5.39 0.89
N ARG A 87 -5.36 5.18 2.19
CA ARG A 87 -5.59 3.85 2.73
C ARG A 87 -6.81 3.19 2.11
N GLY A 88 -7.89 3.94 1.90
CA GLY A 88 -9.11 3.40 1.32
C GLY A 88 -8.88 2.79 -0.06
N VAL A 89 -8.15 3.47 -0.95
CA VAL A 89 -7.88 2.94 -2.28
C VAL A 89 -6.90 1.77 -2.24
N ILE A 90 -5.99 1.73 -1.27
CA ILE A 90 -5.09 0.60 -1.06
C ILE A 90 -5.90 -0.65 -0.70
N PHE A 91 -6.81 -0.54 0.25
CA PHE A 91 -7.69 -1.65 0.63
C PHE A 91 -8.56 -2.09 -0.55
N LEU A 92 -9.09 -1.15 -1.33
CA LEU A 92 -9.90 -1.46 -2.51
C LEU A 92 -9.08 -2.23 -3.55
N ALA A 93 -7.88 -1.78 -3.85
CA ALA A 93 -7.02 -2.45 -4.82
C ALA A 93 -6.72 -3.90 -4.40
N ALA A 94 -6.41 -4.10 -3.12
CA ALA A 94 -6.15 -5.44 -2.59
C ALA A 94 -7.39 -6.33 -2.67
N ALA A 95 -8.55 -5.81 -2.32
CA ALA A 95 -9.81 -6.55 -2.38
C ALA A 95 -10.14 -6.97 -3.81
N GLN A 96 -9.96 -6.08 -4.78
CA GLN A 96 -10.20 -6.40 -6.19
C GLN A 96 -9.22 -7.42 -6.73
N ALA A 97 -8.00 -7.46 -6.22
CA ALA A 97 -7.01 -8.46 -6.56
C ALA A 97 -7.19 -9.77 -5.78
N GLU A 98 -8.19 -9.84 -4.89
CA GLU A 98 -8.45 -10.99 -4.01
C GLU A 98 -7.26 -11.31 -3.10
N VAL A 99 -6.54 -10.28 -2.66
CA VAL A 99 -5.43 -10.40 -1.73
C VAL A 99 -5.91 -9.99 -0.34
N PRO A 100 -5.87 -10.88 0.64
CA PRO A 100 -6.26 -10.54 2.01
C PRO A 100 -5.31 -9.51 2.61
N VAL A 101 -5.84 -8.62 3.45
CA VAL A 101 -5.07 -7.55 4.07
C VAL A 101 -5.09 -7.71 5.58
N THR A 102 -3.94 -7.54 6.21
CA THR A 102 -3.84 -7.35 7.66
C THR A 102 -3.14 -6.03 7.93
N SER A 103 -3.42 -5.45 9.09
CA SER A 103 -2.83 -4.19 9.51
C SER A 103 -1.92 -4.42 10.70
N TYR A 104 -0.91 -3.56 10.84
CA TYR A 104 -0.02 -3.58 12.01
C TYR A 104 0.27 -2.16 12.49
N ALA A 105 0.59 -2.05 13.76
CA ALA A 105 0.92 -0.77 14.40
C ALA A 105 2.35 -0.32 14.08
#